data_46bef2ec87a23da395556c0f3d395702
#
_entry.id   46bef2ec87a23da395556c0f3d395702
#
_cell.length_a   1.000
_cell.length_b   1.000
_cell.length_c   1.000
_cell.angle_alpha   90.00
_cell.angle_beta   90.00
_cell.angle_gamma   90.00
#
_symmetry.space_group_name_H-M   'P 1'
#
loop_
_entity.id
_entity.type
_entity.pdbx_description
1 polymer ?
#
loop_
_entity_poly.entity_id
_entity_poly.type
_entity_poly.pdbx_seq_one_letter_code
_entity_poly.pdbx_strand_id
1 'polypeptide(L)'
;MFSDPAKLQTLNEITTPYIRRASLDAIHAQSECPVVLYDAPTLFEAGADDFCDKIVAVLAPHDTRVARIIERDGLSDEAARARIDAQPNDAFYREKCDFIIENNGDLDALYRDTDALYSQLIK
;
A
#
# COMPACT_ATOMS: atom_id res chain seq x y z
N MET A 1 -8.84 9.34 19.96
CA MET A 1 -7.63 9.87 19.30
C MET A 1 -7.82 10.02 17.80
N PHE A 2 -8.28 9.00 17.11
CA PHE A 2 -8.45 9.05 15.64
C PHE A 2 -9.67 9.87 15.18
N SER A 3 -10.56 10.24 16.10
CA SER A 3 -11.71 11.11 15.80
C SER A 3 -11.37 12.61 15.81
N ASP A 4 -10.16 12.98 16.24
CA ASP A 4 -9.69 14.37 16.28
C ASP A 4 -8.61 14.57 15.21
N PRO A 5 -8.91 15.24 14.07
CA PRO A 5 -7.96 15.40 12.98
C PRO A 5 -6.67 16.14 13.39
N ALA A 6 -6.77 17.13 14.29
CA ALA A 6 -5.61 17.89 14.75
C ALA A 6 -4.65 17.02 15.57
N LYS A 7 -5.18 16.17 16.44
CA LYS A 7 -4.37 15.23 17.24
C LYS A 7 -3.74 14.15 16.37
N LEU A 8 -4.48 13.65 15.38
CA LEU A 8 -3.96 12.68 14.42
C LEU A 8 -2.81 13.26 13.60
N GLN A 9 -2.97 14.49 13.14
CA GLN A 9 -1.91 15.21 12.41
C GLN A 9 -0.66 15.36 13.27
N THR A 10 -0.81 15.80 14.52
CA THR A 10 0.32 15.95 15.46
C THR A 10 1.03 14.61 15.69
N LEU A 11 0.26 13.53 15.88
CA LEU A 11 0.83 12.19 16.04
C LEU A 11 1.64 11.78 14.81
N ASN A 12 1.11 12.01 13.62
CA ASN A 12 1.79 11.69 12.37
C ASN A 12 3.06 12.52 12.18
N GLU A 13 3.02 13.81 12.51
CA GLU A 13 4.20 14.69 12.43
C GLU A 13 5.33 14.23 13.37
N ILE A 14 4.99 13.67 14.52
CA ILE A 14 5.96 13.14 15.48
C ILE A 14 6.49 11.78 15.02
N THR A 15 5.61 10.88 14.59
CA THR A 15 5.97 9.47 14.31
C THR A 15 6.60 9.27 12.93
N THR A 16 6.18 10.04 11.93
CA THR A 16 6.64 9.85 10.54
C THR A 16 8.16 9.93 10.38
N PRO A 17 8.88 10.90 10.97
CA PRO A 17 10.35 10.94 10.84
C PRO A 17 11.04 9.70 11.43
N TYR A 18 10.55 9.19 12.55
CA TYR A 18 11.11 7.97 13.18
C TYR A 18 10.86 6.73 12.33
N ILE A 19 9.64 6.59 11.79
CA ILE A 19 9.28 5.47 10.90
C ILE A 19 10.14 5.53 9.64
N ARG A 20 10.28 6.70 9.04
CA ARG A 20 11.10 6.89 7.85
C ARG A 20 12.55 6.47 8.09
N ARG A 21 13.14 6.92 9.19
CA ARG A 21 14.51 6.57 9.54
C ARG A 21 14.68 5.07 9.76
N ALA A 22 13.78 4.45 10.53
CA ALA A 22 13.80 3.01 10.78
C ALA A 22 13.67 2.21 9.47
N SER A 23 12.79 2.67 8.58
CA SER A 23 12.60 2.05 7.26
C SER A 23 13.86 2.14 6.40
N LEU A 24 14.47 3.31 6.31
CA LEU A 24 15.71 3.50 5.55
C LEU A 24 16.87 2.67 6.12
N ASP A 25 17.01 2.62 7.43
CA ASP A 25 18.05 1.81 8.08
C ASP A 25 17.84 0.33 7.79
N ALA A 26 16.60 -0.16 7.84
CA ALA A 26 16.26 -1.55 7.52
C ALA A 26 16.57 -1.88 6.04
N ILE A 27 16.24 -0.97 5.13
CA ILE A 27 16.52 -1.14 3.68
C ILE A 27 18.03 -1.17 3.44
N HIS A 28 18.79 -0.25 4.03
CA HIS A 28 20.24 -0.20 3.87
C HIS A 28 20.93 -1.44 4.45
N ALA A 29 20.38 -2.04 5.50
CA ALA A 29 20.90 -3.29 6.08
C ALA A 29 20.77 -4.47 5.09
N GLN A 30 19.95 -4.37 4.06
CA GLN A 30 19.74 -5.39 3.04
C GLN A 30 20.41 -5.05 1.70
N SER A 31 21.49 -4.27 1.73
CA SER A 31 22.17 -3.80 0.51
C SER A 31 22.69 -4.92 -0.41
N GLU A 32 22.91 -6.11 0.13
CA GLU A 32 23.35 -7.28 -0.63
C GLU A 32 22.19 -7.97 -1.38
N CYS A 33 20.95 -7.61 -1.09
CA CYS A 33 19.79 -8.21 -1.73
C CYS A 33 19.52 -7.52 -3.09
N PRO A 34 19.23 -8.29 -4.16
CA PRO A 34 18.92 -7.70 -5.47
C PRO A 34 17.62 -6.91 -5.47
N VAL A 35 16.67 -7.28 -4.60
CA VAL A 35 15.39 -6.58 -4.43
C VAL A 35 15.05 -6.52 -2.95
N VAL A 36 14.64 -5.35 -2.49
CA VAL A 36 14.07 -5.16 -1.15
C VAL A 36 12.64 -4.70 -1.31
N LEU A 37 11.71 -5.41 -0.68
CA LEU A 37 10.30 -5.08 -0.72
C LEU A 37 9.92 -4.26 0.50
N TYR A 38 9.35 -3.08 0.25
CA TYR A 38 8.81 -2.20 1.29
C TYR A 38 7.29 -2.20 1.21
N ASP A 39 6.65 -2.91 2.13
CA ASP A 39 5.19 -2.99 2.21
C ASP A 39 4.67 -1.87 3.11
N ALA A 40 4.03 -0.88 2.50
CA ALA A 40 3.55 0.29 3.23
C ALA A 40 2.18 0.73 2.70
N PRO A 41 1.10 0.47 3.45
CA PRO A 41 -0.25 0.86 3.02
C PRO A 41 -0.46 2.38 2.94
N THR A 42 0.36 3.16 3.63
CA THR A 42 0.31 4.63 3.63
C THR A 42 1.57 5.26 3.00
N LEU A 43 2.09 4.62 1.96
CA LEU A 43 3.34 5.01 1.30
C LEU A 43 3.33 6.49 0.87
N PHE A 44 2.31 6.90 0.14
CA PHE A 44 2.22 8.26 -0.41
C PHE A 44 1.91 9.29 0.67
N GLU A 45 1.02 8.96 1.61
CA GLU A 45 0.64 9.85 2.71
C GLU A 45 1.83 10.16 3.61
N ALA A 46 2.74 9.21 3.78
CA ALA A 46 3.97 9.37 4.56
C ALA A 46 5.12 9.99 3.75
N GLY A 47 4.93 10.22 2.45
CA GLY A 47 5.99 10.73 1.57
C GLY A 47 7.13 9.73 1.33
N ALA A 48 6.89 8.44 1.56
CA ALA A 48 7.92 7.40 1.46
C ALA A 48 8.15 6.92 0.02
N ASP A 49 7.34 7.37 -0.92
CA ASP A 49 7.51 7.10 -2.36
C ASP A 49 8.83 7.65 -2.90
N ASP A 50 9.40 8.67 -2.26
CA ASP A 50 10.63 9.33 -2.71
C ASP A 50 11.90 8.46 -2.58
N PHE A 51 11.88 7.43 -1.73
CA PHE A 51 13.02 6.51 -1.60
C PHE A 51 12.80 5.14 -2.27
N CYS A 52 11.71 4.97 -2.98
CA CYS A 52 11.44 3.73 -3.73
C CYS A 52 11.92 3.86 -5.17
N ASP A 53 12.63 2.85 -5.68
CA ASP A 53 13.05 2.84 -7.09
C ASP A 53 11.87 2.52 -8.00
N LYS A 54 10.98 1.64 -7.56
CA LYS A 54 9.74 1.25 -8.23
C LYS A 54 8.62 1.12 -7.23
N ILE A 55 7.43 1.47 -7.68
CA ILE A 55 6.22 1.39 -6.85
C ILE A 55 5.20 0.52 -7.55
N VAL A 56 4.64 -0.43 -6.79
CA VAL A 56 3.61 -1.35 -7.26
C VAL A 56 2.34 -1.11 -6.46
N ALA A 57 1.23 -0.90 -7.15
CA ALA A 57 -0.09 -0.91 -6.52
C ALA A 57 -0.79 -2.23 -6.79
N VAL A 58 -1.40 -2.78 -5.75
CA VAL A 58 -2.26 -3.96 -5.86
C VAL A 58 -3.69 -3.47 -5.72
N LEU A 59 -4.46 -3.54 -6.80
CA LEU A 59 -5.82 -3.02 -6.88
C LEU A 59 -6.83 -4.15 -6.98
N ALA A 60 -8.05 -3.86 -6.55
CA ALA A 60 -9.21 -4.73 -6.72
C ALA A 60 -10.46 -3.86 -6.89
N PRO A 61 -11.51 -4.36 -7.55
CA PRO A 61 -12.76 -3.62 -7.68
C PRO A 61 -13.32 -3.19 -6.32
N HIS A 62 -13.96 -2.04 -6.29
CA HIS A 62 -14.50 -1.44 -5.05
C HIS A 62 -15.36 -2.42 -4.26
N ASP A 63 -16.34 -3.04 -4.93
CA ASP A 63 -17.25 -3.97 -4.26
C ASP A 63 -16.54 -5.24 -3.75
N THR A 64 -15.54 -5.73 -4.46
CA THR A 64 -14.69 -6.83 -4.02
C THR A 64 -13.94 -6.47 -2.73
N ARG A 65 -13.40 -5.27 -2.67
CA ARG A 65 -12.71 -4.76 -1.48
C ARG A 65 -13.67 -4.62 -0.29
N VAL A 66 -14.87 -4.11 -0.54
CA VAL A 66 -15.93 -4.02 0.48
C VAL A 66 -16.23 -5.40 1.07
N ALA A 67 -16.49 -6.38 0.21
CA ALA A 67 -16.78 -7.74 0.65
C ALA A 67 -15.65 -8.36 1.48
N ARG A 68 -14.40 -8.17 1.04
CA ARG A 68 -13.22 -8.68 1.77
C ARG A 68 -13.05 -8.03 3.14
N ILE A 69 -13.32 -6.73 3.27
CA ILE A 69 -13.24 -6.02 4.55
C ILE A 69 -14.34 -6.48 5.50
N ILE A 70 -15.57 -6.65 5.01
CA ILE A 70 -16.66 -7.16 5.81
C ILE A 70 -16.35 -8.55 6.35
N GLU A 71 -15.86 -9.44 5.50
CA GLU A 71 -15.50 -10.81 5.89
C GLU A 71 -14.37 -10.84 6.91
N ARG A 72 -13.32 -10.05 6.68
CA ARG A 72 -12.11 -10.06 7.52
C ARG A 72 -12.34 -9.38 8.87
N ASP A 73 -12.98 -8.21 8.87
CA ASP A 73 -13.04 -7.32 10.04
C ASP A 73 -14.42 -7.31 10.72
N GLY A 74 -15.42 -7.97 10.14
CA GLY A 74 -16.78 -8.01 10.70
C GLY A 74 -17.51 -6.67 10.68
N LEU A 75 -17.11 -5.76 9.78
CA LEU A 75 -17.73 -4.44 9.68
C LEU A 75 -19.08 -4.48 8.96
N SER A 76 -19.91 -3.46 9.20
CA SER A 76 -21.09 -3.23 8.39
C SER A 76 -20.71 -2.79 6.96
N ASP A 77 -21.62 -2.97 6.01
CA ASP A 77 -21.41 -2.52 4.62
C ASP A 77 -21.09 -1.01 4.57
N GLU A 78 -21.83 -0.20 5.32
CA GLU A 78 -21.62 1.25 5.38
C GLU A 78 -20.21 1.59 5.93
N ALA A 79 -19.78 0.95 7.01
CA ALA A 79 -18.47 1.19 7.60
C ALA A 79 -17.33 0.73 6.69
N ALA A 80 -17.50 -0.39 5.99
CA ALA A 80 -16.53 -0.89 5.04
C ALA A 80 -16.36 0.07 3.84
N ARG A 81 -17.46 0.56 3.28
CA ARG A 81 -17.44 1.54 2.18
C ARG A 81 -16.79 2.84 2.62
N ALA A 82 -17.12 3.35 3.79
CA ALA A 82 -16.54 4.57 4.33
C ALA A 82 -15.03 4.46 4.48
N ARG A 83 -14.53 3.31 4.92
CA ARG A 83 -13.10 3.04 5.06
C ARG A 83 -12.38 3.07 3.71
N ILE A 84 -12.97 2.47 2.69
CA ILE A 84 -12.39 2.46 1.33
C ILE A 84 -12.44 3.85 0.72
N ASP A 85 -13.56 4.56 0.85
CA ASP A 85 -13.76 5.88 0.25
C ASP A 85 -12.87 6.96 0.89
N ALA A 86 -12.35 6.71 2.10
CA ALA A 86 -11.37 7.58 2.75
C ALA A 86 -9.96 7.48 2.14
N GLN A 87 -9.70 6.46 1.34
CA GLN A 87 -8.42 6.27 0.63
C GLN A 87 -8.45 6.92 -0.75
N PRO A 88 -7.28 7.22 -1.34
CA PRO A 88 -7.22 7.64 -2.74
C PRO A 88 -7.88 6.61 -3.66
N ASN A 89 -8.44 7.08 -4.78
CA ASN A 89 -9.09 6.19 -5.74
C ASN A 89 -8.07 5.46 -6.64
N ASP A 90 -8.57 4.53 -7.45
CA ASP A 90 -7.73 3.74 -8.35
C ASP A 90 -6.97 4.61 -9.36
N ALA A 91 -7.57 5.68 -9.85
CA ALA A 91 -6.95 6.60 -10.79
C ALA A 91 -5.68 7.23 -10.21
N PHE A 92 -5.67 7.57 -8.93
CA PHE A 92 -4.51 8.09 -8.23
C PHE A 92 -3.35 7.10 -8.28
N TYR A 93 -3.61 5.82 -7.94
CA TYR A 93 -2.56 4.79 -7.94
C TYR A 93 -2.09 4.44 -9.34
N ARG A 94 -2.98 4.40 -10.33
CA ARG A 94 -2.61 4.14 -11.72
C ARG A 94 -1.69 5.23 -12.28
N GLU A 95 -1.88 6.46 -11.87
CA GLU A 95 -1.02 7.56 -12.28
C GLU A 95 0.33 7.56 -11.55
N LYS A 96 0.33 7.25 -10.25
CA LYS A 96 1.52 7.39 -9.39
C LYS A 96 2.43 6.17 -9.37
N CYS A 97 1.92 4.99 -9.65
CA CYS A 97 2.68 3.75 -9.52
C CYS A 97 3.27 3.31 -10.86
N ASP A 98 4.43 2.67 -10.80
CA ASP A 98 5.11 2.13 -11.99
C ASP A 98 4.42 0.88 -12.52
N PHE A 99 3.85 0.07 -11.62
CA PHE A 99 3.20 -1.18 -11.94
C PHE A 99 1.89 -1.33 -11.20
N ILE A 100 0.95 -2.02 -11.84
CA ILE A 100 -0.35 -2.33 -11.24
C ILE A 100 -0.58 -3.84 -11.31
N ILE A 101 -0.94 -4.43 -10.17
CA ILE A 101 -1.43 -5.81 -10.10
C ILE A 101 -2.94 -5.75 -9.82
N GLU A 102 -3.72 -6.37 -10.69
CA GLU A 102 -5.17 -6.47 -10.52
C GLU A 102 -5.51 -7.74 -9.73
N ASN A 103 -5.85 -7.58 -8.45
CA ASN A 103 -6.21 -8.69 -7.57
C ASN A 103 -7.73 -8.91 -7.56
N ASN A 104 -8.29 -9.22 -8.73
CA ASN A 104 -9.73 -9.42 -8.94
C ASN A 104 -10.09 -10.82 -9.44
N GLY A 105 -9.12 -11.69 -9.60
CA GLY A 105 -9.29 -13.06 -10.04
C GLY A 105 -8.95 -14.09 -8.95
N ASP A 106 -8.56 -15.25 -9.38
CA ASP A 106 -8.10 -16.31 -8.49
C ASP A 106 -6.64 -16.12 -8.06
N LEU A 107 -6.18 -16.97 -7.13
CA LEU A 107 -4.81 -16.93 -6.64
C LEU A 107 -3.79 -17.25 -7.73
N ASP A 108 -4.12 -18.16 -8.65
CA ASP A 108 -3.21 -18.55 -9.73
C ASP A 108 -2.92 -17.37 -10.66
N ALA A 109 -3.93 -16.57 -10.98
CA ALA A 109 -3.76 -15.33 -11.73
C ALA A 109 -2.87 -14.33 -10.98
N LEU A 110 -3.10 -14.16 -9.69
CA LEU A 110 -2.30 -13.27 -8.85
C LEU A 110 -0.83 -13.71 -8.80
N TYR A 111 -0.58 -15.01 -8.65
CA TYR A 111 0.78 -15.54 -8.64
C TYR A 111 1.49 -15.33 -9.99
N ARG A 112 0.80 -15.59 -11.10
CA ARG A 112 1.37 -15.35 -12.44
C ARG A 112 1.75 -13.90 -12.66
N ASP A 113 0.88 -12.97 -12.28
CA ASP A 113 1.13 -11.55 -12.45
C ASP A 113 2.28 -11.08 -11.55
N THR A 114 2.36 -11.61 -10.34
CA THR A 114 3.44 -11.31 -9.40
C THR A 114 4.78 -11.85 -9.92
N ASP A 115 4.82 -13.07 -10.43
CA ASP A 115 6.04 -13.65 -11.01
C ASP A 115 6.52 -12.88 -12.23
N ALA A 116 5.59 -12.48 -13.10
CA ALA A 116 5.91 -11.68 -14.28
C ALA A 116 6.50 -10.31 -13.87
N LEU A 117 5.92 -9.67 -12.87
CA LEU A 117 6.41 -8.41 -12.33
C LEU A 117 7.80 -8.58 -11.71
N TYR A 118 7.99 -9.59 -10.88
CA TYR A 118 9.28 -9.85 -10.25
C TYR A 118 10.39 -10.04 -11.30
N SER A 119 10.09 -10.77 -12.36
CA SER A 119 11.03 -10.96 -13.47
C SER A 119 11.44 -9.65 -14.15
N GLN A 120 10.57 -8.65 -14.17
CA GLN A 120 10.90 -7.32 -14.68
C GLN A 120 11.76 -6.51 -13.70
N LEU A 121 11.53 -6.67 -12.40
CA LEU A 121 12.25 -5.91 -11.38
C LEU A 121 13.72 -6.33 -11.23
N ILE A 122 14.02 -7.61 -11.45
CA ILE A 122 15.38 -8.15 -11.29
C ILE A 122 16.25 -8.05 -12.54
N LYS A 123 15.70 -7.54 -13.62
CA LYS A 123 16.50 -7.30 -14.85
C LYS A 123 17.52 -6.12 -14.65
#